data_6cae6379af2fa24dee23ff56700992c1
#
_entry.id   6cae6379af2fa24dee23ff56700992c1
#
_cell.length_a   1.000
_cell.length_b   1.000
_cell.length_c   1.000
_cell.angle_alpha   90.00
_cell.angle_beta   90.00
_cell.angle_gamma   90.00
#
_symmetry.space_group_name_H-M   'P 1'
#
loop_
_entity.id
_entity.type
_entity.pdbx_description
1 polymer ?
#
loop_
_entity_poly.entity_id
_entity_poly.type
_entity_poly.pdbx_seq_one_letter_code
_entity_poly.pdbx_strand_id
1 'polypeptide(L)'
;MHKTRTASIISLATLSLLLFTACAAPANHEVRPEVKSAQSAHAAANQQSTPEPTTEPTPEPATEPTAFTIAWMSDTQAYTAADSDVFGKMTQWVADTQAGYNTVLAVHTGDIVYNAFREYEWNNSVAAFAKLPKGMHILTAAGNHDQLPPENKETPYLNHRPDTDFDPAHAFDKTGLSYYMTFEAGGVHILVFSLAYGQELEASDWVNAVCKQYANHYAILCLHNYMDLGGYSSVGRRLIKSVIPQSPNIRVVLCGHERGMQYFAETPDDDADGKPDRTVHQMMMNVQDDAENGVGFLRLLRFDPAMDTIEVVTYSPVLDRYGYKVPVGGDRFGERKTLNDAGLRDFLTQEKP
;
A
#
# COMPACT_ATOMS: atom_id res chain seq x y z
N MET A 1 -22.66 60.26 -0.53
CA MET A 1 -22.29 60.76 0.80
C MET A 1 -22.80 59.79 1.85
N HIS A 2 -21.96 58.88 2.37
CA HIS A 2 -22.11 58.34 3.73
C HIS A 2 -20.77 57.72 4.11
N LYS A 3 -20.27 58.14 5.24
CA LYS A 3 -18.93 57.87 5.75
C LYS A 3 -18.88 56.54 6.48
N THR A 4 -17.91 55.72 6.16
CA THR A 4 -17.48 54.54 6.90
C THR A 4 -16.66 54.94 8.12
N ARG A 5 -16.96 54.33 9.29
CA ARG A 5 -16.15 54.43 10.51
C ARG A 5 -15.40 53.10 10.71
N THR A 6 -14.10 53.20 10.71
CA THR A 6 -13.16 52.17 11.16
C THR A 6 -13.09 52.14 12.68
N ALA A 7 -13.17 50.96 13.29
CA ALA A 7 -12.86 50.75 14.70
C ALA A 7 -11.70 49.79 14.81
N SER A 8 -10.56 50.28 15.33
CA SER A 8 -9.38 49.51 15.70
C SER A 8 -9.59 48.94 17.12
N ILE A 9 -9.36 47.66 17.31
CA ILE A 9 -9.27 47.01 18.64
C ILE A 9 -7.82 46.61 18.84
N ILE A 10 -7.19 47.22 19.84
CA ILE A 10 -5.85 46.86 20.35
C ILE A 10 -6.08 45.83 21.44
N SER A 11 -5.47 44.64 21.31
CA SER A 11 -5.44 43.61 22.35
C SER A 11 -4.07 43.55 22.98
N LEU A 12 -4.03 43.72 24.29
CA LEU A 12 -2.83 43.62 25.15
C LEU A 12 -2.50 42.14 25.36
N ALA A 13 -1.27 41.77 25.05
CA ALA A 13 -0.71 40.47 25.44
C ALA A 13 -0.01 40.58 26.80
N THR A 14 -0.45 39.82 27.78
CA THR A 14 0.20 39.63 29.05
C THR A 14 1.16 38.43 29.00
N LEU A 15 2.43 38.71 29.23
CA LEU A 15 3.55 37.78 29.32
C LEU A 15 3.60 37.16 30.70
N SER A 16 3.35 35.85 30.83
CA SER A 16 3.56 35.10 32.11
C SER A 16 4.84 34.26 31.98
N LEU A 17 5.83 34.64 32.80
CA LEU A 17 7.11 33.97 32.93
C LEU A 17 6.99 32.88 34.00
N LEU A 18 7.14 31.60 33.64
CA LEU A 18 7.23 30.47 34.55
C LEU A 18 8.66 29.94 34.61
N LEU A 19 9.29 30.14 35.78
CA LEU A 19 10.58 29.58 36.15
C LEU A 19 10.43 28.08 36.49
N PHE A 20 11.18 27.22 35.79
CA PHE A 20 11.37 25.82 36.20
C PHE A 20 12.74 25.66 36.86
N THR A 21 12.71 25.26 38.11
CA THR A 21 13.85 24.83 38.91
C THR A 21 14.28 23.42 38.55
N ALA A 22 15.55 23.23 38.29
CA ALA A 22 16.19 21.94 38.07
C ALA A 22 16.34 21.18 39.38
N CYS A 23 15.93 19.93 39.44
CA CYS A 23 16.31 18.96 40.46
C CYS A 23 17.24 17.91 39.86
N ALA A 24 18.44 17.79 40.46
CA ALA A 24 19.45 16.81 40.15
C ALA A 24 19.09 15.43 40.74
N ALA A 25 19.34 14.37 40.00
CA ALA A 25 19.26 12.98 40.46
C ALA A 25 20.67 12.47 40.91
N PRO A 26 20.76 11.61 41.90
CA PRO A 26 22.02 11.04 42.34
C PRO A 26 22.40 9.77 41.55
N ALA A 27 23.70 9.61 41.34
CA ALA A 27 24.35 8.43 40.80
C ALA A 27 24.32 7.25 41.77
N ASN A 28 24.13 6.04 41.31
CA ASN A 28 24.43 4.81 42.03
C ASN A 28 25.15 3.78 41.21
N HIS A 29 26.36 3.55 41.63
CA HIS A 29 27.22 2.36 41.70
C HIS A 29 26.94 1.13 40.83
N GLU A 30 28.00 0.83 40.04
CA GLU A 30 28.32 -0.48 39.49
C GLU A 30 28.65 -1.50 40.60
N VAL A 31 28.19 -2.74 40.40
CA VAL A 31 28.76 -3.95 41.01
C VAL A 31 28.97 -4.99 39.96
N ARG A 32 30.23 -5.31 39.72
CA ARG A 32 30.72 -6.38 38.84
C ARG A 32 30.95 -7.63 39.71
N PRO A 33 30.59 -8.85 39.31
CA PRO A 33 31.18 -10.04 39.88
C PRO A 33 32.28 -10.63 39.00
N GLU A 34 33.34 -10.98 39.70
CA GLU A 34 34.56 -11.62 39.19
C GLU A 34 34.34 -13.05 38.60
N VAL A 35 35.11 -13.33 37.58
CA VAL A 35 35.27 -14.66 36.99
C VAL A 35 36.40 -15.39 37.72
N LYS A 36 36.12 -16.53 38.34
CA LYS A 36 37.12 -17.48 38.80
C LYS A 36 37.34 -18.56 37.74
N SER A 37 38.56 -18.64 37.27
CA SER A 37 39.12 -19.75 36.46
C SER A 37 39.32 -21.00 37.30
N ALA A 38 38.95 -22.14 36.75
CA ALA A 38 39.50 -23.42 37.23
C ALA A 38 39.89 -24.25 35.97
N GLN A 39 41.19 -24.39 35.79
CA GLN A 39 41.81 -25.40 34.91
C GLN A 39 41.69 -26.76 35.58
N SER A 40 41.30 -27.77 34.82
CA SER A 40 41.70 -29.15 35.10
C SER A 40 41.84 -29.89 33.75
N ALA A 41 43.08 -30.32 33.49
CA ALA A 41 43.44 -31.18 32.41
C ALA A 41 43.10 -32.65 32.72
N HIS A 42 42.56 -33.40 31.78
CA HIS A 42 42.81 -34.83 31.65
C HIS A 42 42.78 -35.30 30.19
N ALA A 43 43.69 -36.18 29.93
CA ALA A 43 44.17 -36.62 28.64
C ALA A 43 43.24 -37.62 27.90
N ALA A 44 43.32 -37.55 26.59
CA ALA A 44 43.35 -38.58 25.56
C ALA A 44 42.44 -39.82 25.67
N ALA A 45 41.52 -39.93 24.74
CA ALA A 45 41.29 -41.19 24.00
C ALA A 45 40.84 -40.88 22.57
N ASN A 46 41.67 -41.23 21.62
CA ASN A 46 41.45 -41.14 20.20
C ASN A 46 40.45 -42.23 19.79
N GLN A 47 39.20 -41.89 19.48
CA GLN A 47 38.25 -42.75 18.78
C GLN A 47 37.89 -42.08 17.47
N GLN A 48 38.38 -42.64 16.36
CA GLN A 48 37.96 -42.35 15.01
C GLN A 48 36.47 -42.68 14.86
N SER A 49 35.61 -41.67 14.92
CA SER A 49 34.22 -41.79 14.54
C SER A 49 34.11 -41.62 13.01
N THR A 50 33.67 -42.69 12.36
CA THR A 50 33.21 -42.69 10.97
C THR A 50 32.15 -41.63 10.81
N PRO A 51 32.17 -40.73 9.80
CA PRO A 51 31.12 -39.78 9.60
C PRO A 51 29.82 -40.51 9.24
N GLU A 52 28.79 -40.27 10.04
CA GLU A 52 27.41 -40.66 9.73
C GLU A 52 26.98 -39.98 8.42
N PRO A 53 26.32 -40.67 7.48
CA PRO A 53 25.87 -40.05 6.25
C PRO A 53 24.89 -38.91 6.61
N THR A 54 25.27 -37.68 6.27
CA THR A 54 24.39 -36.53 6.34
C THR A 54 23.25 -36.81 5.37
N THR A 55 22.09 -37.15 5.89
CA THR A 55 20.85 -37.17 5.09
C THR A 55 20.57 -35.73 4.68
N GLU A 56 20.66 -35.45 3.38
CA GLU A 56 20.14 -34.20 2.83
C GLU A 56 18.69 -34.04 3.29
N PRO A 57 18.30 -32.87 3.76
CA PRO A 57 16.91 -32.64 4.14
C PRO A 57 16.05 -32.95 2.92
N THR A 58 15.09 -33.86 3.07
CA THR A 58 14.05 -34.10 2.08
C THR A 58 13.34 -32.77 1.83
N PRO A 59 13.27 -32.30 0.57
CA PRO A 59 12.57 -31.06 0.30
C PRO A 59 11.13 -31.19 0.81
N GLU A 60 10.71 -30.20 1.58
CA GLU A 60 9.35 -30.10 2.07
C GLU A 60 8.39 -30.10 0.86
N PRO A 61 7.32 -30.90 0.86
CA PRO A 61 6.44 -30.96 -0.29
C PRO A 61 5.91 -29.55 -0.59
N ALA A 62 6.10 -29.12 -1.81
CA ALA A 62 5.64 -27.83 -2.28
C ALA A 62 4.13 -27.69 -2.02
N THR A 63 3.74 -26.66 -1.30
CA THR A 63 2.33 -26.39 -1.03
C THR A 63 1.64 -25.95 -2.32
N GLU A 64 0.50 -26.54 -2.63
CA GLU A 64 -0.31 -26.12 -3.79
C GLU A 64 -0.62 -24.63 -3.71
N PRO A 65 -0.59 -23.90 -4.83
CA PRO A 65 -0.91 -22.48 -4.87
C PRO A 65 -2.31 -22.21 -4.34
N THR A 66 -2.45 -21.25 -3.44
CA THR A 66 -3.73 -20.92 -2.80
C THR A 66 -4.17 -19.50 -3.15
N ALA A 67 -5.46 -19.28 -3.29
CA ALA A 67 -5.99 -17.95 -3.53
C ALA A 67 -5.75 -17.03 -2.33
N PHE A 68 -5.41 -15.76 -2.60
CA PHE A 68 -5.24 -14.70 -1.61
C PHE A 68 -5.96 -13.43 -2.04
N THR A 69 -6.18 -12.50 -1.13
CA THR A 69 -6.94 -11.28 -1.38
C THR A 69 -6.17 -10.04 -0.99
N ILE A 70 -6.29 -9.00 -1.82
CA ILE A 70 -5.89 -7.63 -1.52
C ILE A 70 -7.16 -6.80 -1.29
N ALA A 71 -7.26 -6.14 -0.13
CA ALA A 71 -8.31 -5.18 0.14
C ALA A 71 -7.88 -3.80 -0.34
N TRP A 72 -8.60 -3.23 -1.30
CA TRP A 72 -8.26 -1.94 -1.90
C TRP A 72 -9.27 -0.87 -1.53
N MET A 73 -8.77 0.22 -0.96
CA MET A 73 -9.46 1.45 -0.59
C MET A 73 -8.80 2.63 -1.31
N SER A 74 -9.54 3.71 -1.51
CA SER A 74 -9.04 4.94 -2.11
C SER A 74 -9.88 6.13 -1.70
N ASP A 75 -9.29 7.33 -1.72
CA ASP A 75 -9.99 8.62 -1.63
C ASP A 75 -10.94 8.70 -0.42
N THR A 76 -10.41 8.44 0.77
CA THR A 76 -11.18 8.46 2.02
C THR A 76 -11.24 9.83 2.69
N GLN A 77 -10.71 10.88 2.04
CA GLN A 77 -10.58 12.23 2.59
C GLN A 77 -11.90 12.83 3.07
N ALA A 78 -13.01 12.55 2.40
CA ALA A 78 -14.32 13.03 2.86
C ALA A 78 -14.75 12.39 4.19
N TYR A 79 -14.33 11.14 4.44
CA TYR A 79 -14.65 10.41 5.67
C TYR A 79 -13.79 10.86 6.84
N THR A 80 -12.50 11.13 6.60
CA THR A 80 -11.57 11.60 7.63
C THR A 80 -11.83 13.04 8.03
N ALA A 81 -12.32 13.89 7.09
CA ALA A 81 -12.69 15.26 7.35
C ALA A 81 -14.04 15.40 8.08
N ALA A 82 -14.93 14.42 7.94
CA ALA A 82 -16.23 14.41 8.60
C ALA A 82 -16.15 13.78 10.00
N ASP A 83 -17.06 14.15 10.89
CA ASP A 83 -17.27 13.45 12.17
C ASP A 83 -18.06 12.14 11.91
N SER A 84 -17.40 11.20 11.21
CA SER A 84 -18.02 9.94 10.79
C SER A 84 -17.01 8.78 10.91
N ASP A 85 -17.48 7.59 11.29
CA ASP A 85 -16.67 6.37 11.38
C ASP A 85 -16.76 5.51 10.10
N VAL A 86 -16.98 6.12 8.94
CA VAL A 86 -17.12 5.39 7.67
C VAL A 86 -15.83 4.64 7.36
N PHE A 87 -14.68 5.34 7.36
CA PHE A 87 -13.39 4.70 7.10
C PHE A 87 -13.04 3.62 8.14
N GLY A 88 -13.31 3.90 9.42
CA GLY A 88 -13.14 2.92 10.48
C GLY A 88 -14.02 1.67 10.34
N LYS A 89 -15.23 1.78 9.78
CA LYS A 89 -16.08 0.63 9.46
C LYS A 89 -15.54 -0.17 8.29
N MET A 90 -14.95 0.47 7.28
CA MET A 90 -14.31 -0.22 6.15
C MET A 90 -13.14 -1.07 6.64
N THR A 91 -12.23 -0.49 7.40
CA THR A 91 -11.05 -1.21 7.93
C THR A 91 -11.41 -2.29 8.95
N GLN A 92 -12.40 -2.03 9.81
CA GLN A 92 -12.92 -3.03 10.74
C GLN A 92 -13.49 -4.24 10.00
N TRP A 93 -14.28 -4.01 8.94
CA TRP A 93 -14.83 -5.10 8.15
C TRP A 93 -13.74 -5.93 7.46
N VAL A 94 -12.68 -5.29 6.94
CA VAL A 94 -11.51 -6.01 6.40
C VAL A 94 -10.88 -6.89 7.50
N ALA A 95 -10.75 -6.38 8.72
CA ALA A 95 -10.23 -7.15 9.85
C ALA A 95 -11.13 -8.34 10.20
N ASP A 96 -12.43 -8.11 10.32
CA ASP A 96 -13.41 -9.13 10.72
C ASP A 96 -13.51 -10.27 9.68
N THR A 97 -13.23 -9.97 8.42
CA THR A 97 -13.37 -10.92 7.30
C THR A 97 -12.02 -11.44 6.78
N GLN A 98 -10.90 -11.02 7.35
CA GLN A 98 -9.55 -11.35 6.89
C GLN A 98 -9.35 -12.85 6.65
N ALA A 99 -9.67 -13.68 7.64
CA ALA A 99 -9.46 -15.13 7.54
C ALA A 99 -10.34 -15.76 6.46
N GLY A 100 -11.59 -15.29 6.31
CA GLY A 100 -12.54 -15.82 5.32
C GLY A 100 -12.15 -15.53 3.88
N TYR A 101 -11.54 -14.36 3.64
CA TYR A 101 -11.06 -13.96 2.31
C TYR A 101 -9.58 -14.23 2.10
N ASN A 102 -8.84 -14.69 3.10
CA ASN A 102 -7.37 -14.78 3.08
C ASN A 102 -6.75 -13.44 2.65
N THR A 103 -7.14 -12.33 3.32
CA THR A 103 -6.65 -11.00 2.97
C THR A 103 -5.25 -10.81 3.53
N VAL A 104 -4.29 -10.59 2.66
CA VAL A 104 -2.85 -10.48 2.98
C VAL A 104 -2.33 -9.07 2.96
N LEU A 105 -2.97 -8.17 2.19
CA LEU A 105 -2.55 -6.79 1.99
C LEU A 105 -3.77 -5.86 1.98
N ALA A 106 -3.66 -4.73 2.67
CA ALA A 106 -4.54 -3.58 2.50
C ALA A 106 -3.81 -2.49 1.71
N VAL A 107 -4.42 -2.03 0.61
CA VAL A 107 -3.90 -0.95 -0.24
C VAL A 107 -4.78 0.28 -0.10
N HIS A 108 -4.16 1.45 -0.05
CA HIS A 108 -4.83 2.74 -0.18
C HIS A 108 -4.15 3.61 -1.23
N THR A 109 -4.87 3.98 -2.28
CA THR A 109 -4.29 4.68 -3.44
C THR A 109 -4.34 6.21 -3.36
N GLY A 110 -4.32 6.75 -2.14
CA GLY A 110 -4.12 8.19 -1.89
C GLY A 110 -5.39 8.96 -1.57
N ASP A 111 -5.21 10.25 -1.25
CA ASP A 111 -6.24 11.13 -0.72
C ASP A 111 -6.90 10.57 0.55
N ILE A 112 -6.04 10.26 1.52
CA ILE A 112 -6.41 9.74 2.84
C ILE A 112 -7.12 10.83 3.65
N VAL A 113 -6.57 12.07 3.60
CA VAL A 113 -7.12 13.25 4.28
C VAL A 113 -7.55 14.30 3.28
N TYR A 114 -8.49 15.15 3.66
CA TYR A 114 -8.96 16.26 2.80
C TYR A 114 -7.97 17.44 2.80
N ASN A 115 -7.31 17.65 3.96
CA ASN A 115 -6.39 18.77 4.12
C ASN A 115 -5.21 18.34 5.01
N ALA A 116 -4.04 18.18 4.40
CA ALA A 116 -2.83 17.74 5.07
C ALA A 116 -2.38 18.61 6.26
N PHE A 117 -2.85 19.86 6.39
CA PHE A 117 -2.59 20.73 7.55
C PHE A 117 -3.45 20.40 8.77
N ARG A 118 -4.46 19.56 8.65
CA ARG A 118 -5.43 19.30 9.71
C ARG A 118 -5.11 18.01 10.46
N GLU A 119 -4.49 18.15 11.61
CA GLU A 119 -4.08 17.03 12.46
C GLU A 119 -5.24 16.10 12.84
N TYR A 120 -6.45 16.62 13.03
CA TYR A 120 -7.60 15.77 13.38
C TYR A 120 -7.99 14.80 12.26
N GLU A 121 -7.82 15.18 10.99
CA GLU A 121 -8.08 14.30 9.85
C GLU A 121 -7.07 13.14 9.82
N TRP A 122 -5.81 13.44 10.09
CA TRP A 122 -4.77 12.42 10.26
C TRP A 122 -5.05 11.49 11.45
N ASN A 123 -5.47 12.04 12.59
CA ASN A 123 -5.84 11.23 13.75
C ASN A 123 -7.01 10.29 13.44
N ASN A 124 -8.00 10.74 12.67
CA ASN A 124 -9.11 9.91 12.20
C ASN A 124 -8.61 8.78 11.29
N SER A 125 -7.68 9.08 10.36
CA SER A 125 -7.11 8.07 9.48
C SER A 125 -6.29 7.03 10.23
N VAL A 126 -5.42 7.46 11.16
CA VAL A 126 -4.63 6.56 12.02
C VAL A 126 -5.52 5.65 12.84
N ALA A 127 -6.61 6.20 13.43
CA ALA A 127 -7.57 5.40 14.17
C ALA A 127 -8.31 4.38 13.29
N ALA A 128 -8.58 4.72 12.03
CA ALA A 128 -9.18 3.78 11.08
C ALA A 128 -8.21 2.66 10.70
N PHE A 129 -6.99 2.98 10.28
CA PHE A 129 -5.98 1.98 9.93
C PHE A 129 -5.60 1.07 11.11
N ALA A 130 -5.61 1.60 12.35
CA ALA A 130 -5.32 0.82 13.55
C ALA A 130 -6.31 -0.33 13.82
N LYS A 131 -7.46 -0.36 13.12
CA LYS A 131 -8.42 -1.47 13.18
C LYS A 131 -8.01 -2.67 12.32
N LEU A 132 -7.10 -2.47 11.35
CA LEU A 132 -6.57 -3.57 10.55
C LEU A 132 -5.78 -4.55 11.42
N PRO A 133 -5.76 -5.85 11.09
CA PRO A 133 -5.07 -6.86 11.87
C PRO A 133 -3.57 -6.57 11.98
N LYS A 134 -3.02 -6.79 13.17
CA LYS A 134 -1.57 -6.73 13.36
C LYS A 134 -0.88 -7.79 12.50
N GLY A 135 0.14 -7.37 11.75
CA GLY A 135 0.89 -8.25 10.84
C GLY A 135 0.27 -8.40 9.45
N MET A 136 -0.86 -7.75 9.16
CA MET A 136 -1.30 -7.56 7.78
C MET A 136 -0.38 -6.54 7.10
N HIS A 137 0.03 -6.83 5.86
CA HIS A 137 0.73 -5.84 5.06
C HIS A 137 -0.18 -4.65 4.76
N ILE A 138 0.36 -3.44 4.87
CA ILE A 138 -0.36 -2.19 4.55
C ILE A 138 0.53 -1.36 3.63
N LEU A 139 0.00 -0.95 2.49
CA LEU A 139 0.66 -0.06 1.55
C LEU A 139 -0.25 1.13 1.26
N THR A 140 0.28 2.34 1.40
CA THR A 140 -0.44 3.56 1.08
C THR A 140 0.34 4.39 0.07
N ALA A 141 -0.34 5.02 -0.89
CA ALA A 141 0.23 6.05 -1.74
C ALA A 141 -0.22 7.43 -1.25
N ALA A 142 0.65 8.43 -1.34
CA ALA A 142 0.24 9.80 -1.05
C ALA A 142 -0.51 10.40 -2.25
N GLY A 143 -1.74 10.88 -2.02
CA GLY A 143 -2.50 11.67 -2.99
C GLY A 143 -2.13 13.16 -2.93
N ASN A 144 -2.82 13.96 -3.73
CA ASN A 144 -2.57 15.42 -3.75
C ASN A 144 -3.10 16.14 -2.50
N HIS A 145 -4.14 15.60 -1.86
CA HIS A 145 -4.66 16.12 -0.59
C HIS A 145 -3.81 15.76 0.63
N ASP A 146 -3.00 14.70 0.52
CA ASP A 146 -2.12 14.21 1.60
C ASP A 146 -0.81 14.99 1.72
N GLN A 147 -0.51 15.86 0.76
CA GLN A 147 0.75 16.57 0.66
C GLN A 147 0.57 18.07 0.92
N LEU A 148 1.62 18.67 1.47
CA LEU A 148 1.74 20.12 1.58
C LEU A 148 2.34 20.70 0.31
N PRO A 149 2.13 22.02 0.04
CA PRO A 149 2.80 22.70 -1.04
C PRO A 149 4.33 22.49 -0.99
N PRO A 150 5.03 22.47 -2.15
CA PRO A 150 6.47 22.15 -2.22
C PRO A 150 7.38 23.05 -1.40
N GLU A 151 6.96 24.28 -1.08
CA GLU A 151 7.67 25.21 -0.20
C GLU A 151 7.64 24.79 1.27
N ASN A 152 6.72 23.91 1.67
CA ASN A 152 6.65 23.38 3.02
C ASN A 152 7.54 22.12 3.13
N LYS A 153 8.47 22.14 4.07
CA LYS A 153 9.41 21.02 4.30
C LYS A 153 8.82 19.89 5.12
N GLU A 154 7.68 20.13 5.75
CA GLU A 154 6.97 19.11 6.53
C GLU A 154 6.17 18.21 5.60
N THR A 155 6.14 16.94 5.92
CA THR A 155 5.36 15.94 5.18
C THR A 155 4.49 15.16 6.17
N PRO A 156 3.33 15.70 6.55
CA PRO A 156 2.44 15.07 7.54
C PRO A 156 2.08 13.63 7.19
N TYR A 157 1.92 13.32 5.91
CA TYR A 157 1.71 11.96 5.43
C TYR A 157 2.74 10.97 6.00
N LEU A 158 4.04 11.29 5.95
CA LEU A 158 5.10 10.40 6.44
C LEU A 158 5.03 10.16 7.96
N ASN A 159 4.50 11.13 8.71
CA ASN A 159 4.34 11.01 10.15
C ASN A 159 3.13 10.15 10.56
N HIS A 160 2.16 10.00 9.66
CA HIS A 160 0.87 9.39 9.96
C HIS A 160 0.55 8.15 9.11
N ARG A 161 1.37 7.85 8.09
CA ARG A 161 1.12 6.66 7.27
C ARG A 161 1.24 5.39 8.12
N PRO A 162 0.33 4.43 7.92
CA PRO A 162 0.27 3.21 8.73
C PRO A 162 1.23 2.11 8.26
N ASP A 163 2.07 2.37 7.28
CA ASP A 163 2.88 1.37 6.60
C ASP A 163 3.84 0.68 7.57
N THR A 164 3.52 -0.53 7.92
CA THR A 164 4.30 -1.35 8.86
C THR A 164 5.54 -1.97 8.20
N ASP A 165 5.55 -2.06 6.87
CA ASP A 165 6.56 -2.74 6.06
C ASP A 165 7.45 -1.77 5.27
N PHE A 166 7.40 -0.49 5.59
CA PHE A 166 8.26 0.49 4.94
C PHE A 166 9.73 0.27 5.30
N ASP A 167 10.55 0.02 4.27
CA ASP A 167 12.01 -0.02 4.38
C ASP A 167 12.60 1.17 3.61
N PRO A 168 13.37 2.07 4.27
CA PRO A 168 14.05 3.17 3.59
C PRO A 168 14.94 2.74 2.43
N ALA A 169 15.47 1.50 2.43
CA ALA A 169 16.26 0.94 1.34
C ALA A 169 15.42 0.69 0.07
N HIS A 170 14.12 0.59 0.21
CA HIS A 170 13.17 0.40 -0.88
C HIS A 170 12.51 1.70 -1.34
N ALA A 171 12.95 2.84 -0.86
CA ALA A 171 12.42 4.14 -1.28
C ALA A 171 13.04 4.62 -2.59
N PHE A 172 12.25 5.34 -3.39
CA PHE A 172 12.71 6.00 -4.63
C PHE A 172 13.79 7.03 -4.35
N ASP A 173 13.58 7.83 -3.32
CA ASP A 173 14.49 8.88 -2.89
C ASP A 173 14.50 9.04 -1.36
N LYS A 174 15.29 10.00 -0.88
CA LYS A 174 15.41 10.30 0.56
C LYS A 174 14.12 10.79 1.24
N THR A 175 13.11 11.17 0.48
CA THR A 175 11.82 11.58 1.05
C THR A 175 11.03 10.39 1.58
N GLY A 176 11.18 9.21 0.96
CA GLY A 176 10.43 8.02 1.31
C GLY A 176 8.94 8.07 0.95
N LEU A 177 8.54 9.01 0.08
CA LEU A 177 7.16 9.15 -0.36
C LEU A 177 6.74 8.04 -1.31
N SER A 178 7.61 7.74 -2.29
CA SER A 178 7.44 6.60 -3.20
C SER A 178 8.37 5.47 -2.78
N TYR A 179 7.86 4.23 -2.75
CA TYR A 179 8.58 3.05 -2.29
C TYR A 179 7.97 1.78 -2.87
N TYR A 180 8.63 0.65 -2.67
CA TYR A 180 8.06 -0.68 -2.96
C TYR A 180 8.21 -1.59 -1.75
N MET A 181 7.45 -2.67 -1.76
CA MET A 181 7.57 -3.79 -0.85
C MET A 181 7.47 -5.11 -1.61
N THR A 182 8.05 -6.17 -1.05
CA THR A 182 7.95 -7.53 -1.58
C THR A 182 7.49 -8.47 -0.48
N PHE A 183 6.67 -9.45 -0.84
CA PHE A 183 6.24 -10.53 0.03
C PHE A 183 5.82 -11.73 -0.82
N GLU A 184 5.47 -12.83 -0.17
CA GLU A 184 4.94 -14.02 -0.82
C GLU A 184 3.51 -14.26 -0.38
N ALA A 185 2.64 -14.58 -1.33
CA ALA A 185 1.25 -14.92 -1.05
C ALA A 185 0.75 -15.97 -2.06
N GLY A 186 0.09 -17.01 -1.56
CA GLY A 186 -0.51 -18.04 -2.39
C GLY A 186 0.49 -18.81 -3.27
N GLY A 187 1.77 -18.84 -2.91
CA GLY A 187 2.82 -19.43 -3.72
C GLY A 187 3.28 -18.54 -4.89
N VAL A 188 3.04 -17.22 -4.81
CA VAL A 188 3.47 -16.22 -5.80
C VAL A 188 4.35 -15.18 -5.12
N HIS A 189 5.50 -14.85 -5.71
CA HIS A 189 6.29 -13.70 -5.30
C HIS A 189 5.60 -12.41 -5.76
N ILE A 190 5.37 -11.51 -4.84
CA ILE A 190 4.64 -10.24 -5.08
C ILE A 190 5.59 -9.06 -4.90
N LEU A 191 5.53 -8.11 -5.83
CA LEU A 191 6.17 -6.80 -5.77
C LEU A 191 5.07 -5.73 -5.85
N VAL A 192 4.97 -4.85 -4.86
CA VAL A 192 3.97 -3.78 -4.89
C VAL A 192 4.66 -2.43 -4.78
N PHE A 193 4.38 -1.55 -5.72
CA PHE A 193 4.85 -0.16 -5.69
C PHE A 193 3.80 0.77 -5.11
N SER A 194 4.27 1.74 -4.32
CA SER A 194 3.54 2.95 -3.98
C SER A 194 4.23 4.13 -4.64
N LEU A 195 3.56 4.81 -5.57
CA LEU A 195 4.06 6.05 -6.16
C LEU A 195 3.23 7.23 -5.66
N ALA A 196 3.91 8.18 -5.02
CA ALA A 196 3.28 9.39 -4.52
C ALA A 196 2.90 10.34 -5.67
N TYR A 197 1.78 11.05 -5.50
CA TYR A 197 1.35 12.09 -6.41
C TYR A 197 2.47 13.13 -6.64
N GLY A 198 2.74 13.41 -7.90
CA GLY A 198 3.81 14.32 -8.33
C GLY A 198 5.19 13.67 -8.52
N GLN A 199 5.43 12.44 -8.02
CA GLN A 199 6.67 11.70 -8.25
C GLN A 199 6.56 10.61 -9.32
N GLU A 200 5.37 10.31 -9.83
CA GLU A 200 5.09 9.15 -10.69
C GLU A 200 5.96 9.11 -11.94
N LEU A 201 6.19 10.28 -12.55
CA LEU A 201 6.98 10.36 -13.78
C LEU A 201 8.50 10.38 -13.50
N GLU A 202 8.91 10.99 -12.42
CA GLU A 202 10.32 11.04 -12.01
C GLU A 202 10.80 9.64 -11.59
N ALA A 203 9.92 8.85 -10.99
CA ALA A 203 10.19 7.49 -10.56
C ALA A 203 10.16 6.45 -11.69
N SER A 204 9.84 6.81 -12.95
CA SER A 204 9.65 5.84 -14.05
C SER A 204 10.87 4.92 -14.26
N ASP A 205 12.07 5.49 -14.34
CA ASP A 205 13.30 4.72 -14.57
C ASP A 205 13.64 3.83 -13.37
N TRP A 206 13.35 4.31 -12.15
CA TRP A 206 13.53 3.54 -10.93
C TRP A 206 12.54 2.36 -10.87
N VAL A 207 11.27 2.54 -11.23
CA VAL A 207 10.28 1.45 -11.32
C VAL A 207 10.76 0.38 -12.30
N ASN A 208 11.24 0.81 -13.49
CA ASN A 208 11.78 -0.13 -14.49
C ASN A 208 13.01 -0.90 -13.96
N ALA A 209 13.91 -0.22 -13.24
CA ALA A 209 15.07 -0.86 -12.66
C ALA A 209 14.71 -1.88 -11.57
N VAL A 210 13.76 -1.53 -10.70
CA VAL A 210 13.25 -2.44 -9.65
C VAL A 210 12.51 -3.61 -10.27
N CYS A 211 11.65 -3.39 -11.27
CA CYS A 211 10.97 -4.47 -12.00
C CYS A 211 11.96 -5.45 -12.64
N LYS A 212 13.06 -4.94 -13.19
CA LYS A 212 14.14 -5.78 -13.73
C LYS A 212 14.87 -6.58 -12.64
N GLN A 213 15.13 -5.96 -11.48
CA GLN A 213 15.75 -6.63 -10.33
C GLN A 213 14.86 -7.76 -9.81
N TYR A 214 13.55 -7.56 -9.78
CA TYR A 214 12.53 -8.49 -9.30
C TYR A 214 11.73 -9.11 -10.45
N ALA A 215 12.40 -9.50 -11.54
CA ALA A 215 11.73 -10.00 -12.76
C ALA A 215 10.85 -11.23 -12.55
N ASN A 216 11.12 -12.01 -11.48
CA ASN A 216 10.33 -13.18 -11.07
C ASN A 216 9.19 -12.85 -10.08
N HIS A 217 8.89 -11.57 -9.86
CA HIS A 217 7.80 -11.13 -8.98
C HIS A 217 6.63 -10.60 -9.80
N TYR A 218 5.44 -10.97 -9.44
CA TYR A 218 4.19 -10.37 -9.92
C TYR A 218 4.08 -8.93 -9.41
N ALA A 219 4.16 -7.96 -10.30
CA ALA A 219 4.22 -6.57 -9.90
C ALA A 219 2.85 -5.88 -9.99
N ILE A 220 2.53 -5.13 -8.93
CA ILE A 220 1.34 -4.29 -8.80
C ILE A 220 1.81 -2.85 -8.62
N LEU A 221 1.33 -1.94 -9.45
CA LEU A 221 1.63 -0.52 -9.40
C LEU A 221 0.46 0.24 -8.75
N CYS A 222 0.66 0.77 -7.55
CA CYS A 222 -0.32 1.59 -6.84
C CYS A 222 0.12 3.05 -6.88
N LEU A 223 -0.77 3.93 -7.35
CA LEU A 223 -0.53 5.36 -7.44
C LEU A 223 -1.84 6.11 -7.35
N HIS A 224 -1.77 7.44 -7.19
CA HIS A 224 -3.00 8.20 -7.04
C HIS A 224 -3.60 8.61 -8.40
N ASN A 225 -2.80 9.19 -9.30
CA ASN A 225 -3.28 9.75 -10.57
C ASN A 225 -2.77 8.96 -11.78
N TYR A 226 -3.64 8.17 -12.42
CA TYR A 226 -3.30 7.37 -13.60
C TYR A 226 -4.40 7.37 -14.65
N MET A 227 -5.65 7.29 -14.24
CA MET A 227 -6.81 7.19 -15.14
C MET A 227 -7.79 8.34 -14.85
N ASP A 228 -8.55 8.70 -15.89
CA ASP A 228 -9.71 9.60 -15.87
C ASP A 228 -10.94 8.80 -16.34
N LEU A 229 -12.16 9.36 -16.18
CA LEU A 229 -13.42 8.73 -16.63
C LEU A 229 -13.54 8.56 -18.16
N GLY A 230 -12.61 8.65 -18.94
CA GLY A 230 -12.71 8.49 -20.41
C GLY A 230 -11.41 8.01 -21.01
N GLY A 231 -10.42 7.73 -20.17
CA GLY A 231 -9.12 7.33 -20.65
C GLY A 231 -8.04 7.42 -19.58
N TYR A 232 -6.83 7.69 -20.02
CA TYR A 232 -5.69 7.91 -19.15
C TYR A 232 -5.49 9.40 -18.87
N SER A 233 -5.14 9.72 -17.63
CA SER A 233 -4.67 11.06 -17.28
C SER A 233 -3.39 11.43 -18.06
N SER A 234 -2.94 12.67 -17.94
CA SER A 234 -1.66 13.08 -18.56
C SER A 234 -0.47 12.25 -18.02
N VAL A 235 -0.51 11.88 -16.76
CA VAL A 235 0.48 10.99 -16.10
C VAL A 235 0.36 9.59 -16.66
N GLY A 236 -0.83 9.00 -16.64
CA GLY A 236 -1.07 7.65 -17.14
C GLY A 236 -0.64 7.46 -18.60
N ARG A 237 -0.96 8.43 -19.50
CA ARG A 237 -0.50 8.38 -20.90
C ARG A 237 1.02 8.35 -21.06
N ARG A 238 1.77 8.86 -20.10
CA ARG A 238 3.24 8.79 -20.12
C ARG A 238 3.73 7.47 -19.56
N LEU A 239 3.20 7.04 -18.42
CA LEU A 239 3.60 5.78 -17.76
C LEU A 239 3.30 4.56 -18.63
N ILE A 240 2.17 4.55 -19.36
CA ILE A 240 1.84 3.46 -20.27
C ILE A 240 2.84 3.32 -21.43
N LYS A 241 3.60 4.36 -21.72
CA LYS A 241 4.65 4.35 -22.76
C LYS A 241 6.06 4.16 -22.19
N SER A 242 6.31 4.58 -20.96
CA SER A 242 7.66 4.59 -20.37
C SER A 242 7.87 3.47 -19.35
N VAL A 243 6.81 2.95 -18.73
CA VAL A 243 6.90 1.95 -17.66
C VAL A 243 6.33 0.60 -18.13
N ILE A 244 5.10 0.57 -18.62
CA ILE A 244 4.44 -0.69 -18.94
C ILE A 244 5.23 -1.55 -19.94
N PRO A 245 5.75 -1.03 -21.08
CA PRO A 245 6.53 -1.86 -22.02
C PRO A 245 7.93 -2.25 -21.52
N GLN A 246 8.47 -1.54 -20.53
CA GLN A 246 9.79 -1.81 -19.97
C GLN A 246 9.77 -2.74 -18.75
N SER A 247 8.58 -3.03 -18.25
CA SER A 247 8.36 -3.76 -16.99
C SER A 247 7.32 -4.88 -17.22
N PRO A 248 7.71 -5.98 -17.90
CA PRO A 248 6.78 -7.05 -18.29
C PRO A 248 6.16 -7.80 -17.12
N ASN A 249 6.71 -7.68 -15.93
CA ASN A 249 6.15 -8.26 -14.71
C ASN A 249 5.05 -7.39 -14.07
N ILE A 250 4.82 -6.14 -14.49
CA ILE A 250 3.64 -5.37 -14.05
C ILE A 250 2.39 -5.96 -14.71
N ARG A 251 1.45 -6.44 -13.88
CA ARG A 251 0.21 -7.07 -14.29
C ARG A 251 -1.04 -6.34 -13.80
N VAL A 252 -0.91 -5.50 -12.76
CA VAL A 252 -2.01 -4.72 -12.20
C VAL A 252 -1.58 -3.29 -11.96
N VAL A 253 -2.48 -2.33 -12.25
CA VAL A 253 -2.35 -0.92 -11.86
C VAL A 253 -3.61 -0.52 -11.11
N LEU A 254 -3.44 0.07 -9.93
CA LEU A 254 -4.52 0.58 -9.07
C LEU A 254 -4.35 2.07 -8.85
N CYS A 255 -5.42 2.85 -9.07
CA CYS A 255 -5.39 4.30 -8.84
C CYS A 255 -6.71 4.85 -8.31
N GLY A 256 -6.68 6.09 -7.82
CA GLY A 256 -7.82 6.88 -7.36
C GLY A 256 -7.95 8.18 -8.12
N HIS A 257 -8.03 9.30 -7.37
CA HIS A 257 -8.03 10.69 -7.82
C HIS A 257 -9.33 11.13 -8.49
N GLU A 258 -9.58 10.71 -9.73
CA GLU A 258 -10.80 11.07 -10.45
C GLU A 258 -12.02 10.33 -9.93
N ARG A 259 -13.15 11.04 -9.83
CA ARG A 259 -14.39 10.48 -9.27
C ARG A 259 -15.00 9.43 -10.18
N GLY A 260 -15.35 8.31 -9.61
CA GLY A 260 -15.98 7.19 -10.29
C GLY A 260 -15.13 5.92 -10.28
N MET A 261 -15.46 5.01 -11.17
CA MET A 261 -14.75 3.76 -11.38
C MET A 261 -14.45 3.56 -12.86
N GLN A 262 -13.25 3.08 -13.19
CA GLN A 262 -12.84 2.79 -14.55
C GLN A 262 -12.00 1.53 -14.61
N TYR A 263 -12.03 0.84 -15.73
CA TYR A 263 -11.21 -0.33 -16.00
C TYR A 263 -10.75 -0.34 -17.46
N PHE A 264 -9.47 -0.60 -17.65
CA PHE A 264 -8.88 -0.92 -18.94
C PHE A 264 -8.03 -2.18 -18.84
N ALA A 265 -8.00 -2.97 -19.92
CA ALA A 265 -7.05 -4.03 -20.13
C ALA A 265 -6.11 -3.61 -21.25
N GLU A 266 -4.82 -3.47 -20.95
CA GLU A 266 -3.78 -3.33 -21.95
C GLU A 266 -3.18 -4.68 -22.27
N THR A 267 -2.85 -4.88 -23.52
CA THR A 267 -2.27 -6.14 -24.02
C THR A 267 -0.97 -5.84 -24.75
N PRO A 268 0.12 -5.57 -24.02
CA PRO A 268 1.41 -5.28 -24.62
C PRO A 268 1.94 -6.43 -25.47
N ASP A 269 2.61 -6.05 -26.56
CA ASP A 269 3.44 -6.91 -27.40
C ASP A 269 4.89 -6.57 -27.01
N ASP A 270 5.45 -7.35 -26.07
CA ASP A 270 6.72 -7.04 -25.43
C ASP A 270 7.92 -7.43 -26.31
N ASP A 271 7.74 -8.39 -27.24
CA ASP A 271 8.80 -8.86 -28.15
C ASP A 271 8.65 -8.33 -29.61
N ALA A 272 7.60 -7.55 -29.86
CA ALA A 272 7.28 -6.93 -31.15
C ALA A 272 7.02 -7.94 -32.29
N ASP A 273 6.45 -9.11 -31.97
CA ASP A 273 6.05 -10.12 -32.99
C ASP A 273 4.66 -9.85 -33.58
N GLY A 274 3.96 -8.83 -33.11
CA GLY A 274 2.63 -8.43 -33.58
C GLY A 274 1.49 -9.13 -32.83
N LYS A 275 1.78 -9.82 -31.71
CA LYS A 275 0.79 -10.46 -30.86
C LYS A 275 0.94 -9.99 -29.41
N PRO A 276 -0.18 -9.95 -28.66
CA PRO A 276 -0.10 -9.68 -27.22
C PRO A 276 0.62 -10.80 -26.46
N ASP A 277 1.53 -10.43 -25.55
CA ASP A 277 2.24 -11.36 -24.68
C ASP A 277 1.58 -11.52 -23.32
N ARG A 278 0.86 -10.51 -22.87
CA ARG A 278 0.26 -10.46 -21.52
C ARG A 278 -0.91 -9.51 -21.45
N THR A 279 -1.65 -9.59 -20.36
CA THR A 279 -2.67 -8.60 -19.99
C THR A 279 -2.22 -7.80 -18.78
N VAL A 280 -2.41 -6.47 -18.82
CA VAL A 280 -2.26 -5.57 -17.66
C VAL A 280 -3.62 -5.04 -17.29
N HIS A 281 -4.13 -5.44 -16.13
CA HIS A 281 -5.40 -5.01 -15.60
C HIS A 281 -5.26 -3.68 -14.86
N GLN A 282 -5.93 -2.63 -15.33
CA GLN A 282 -5.80 -1.28 -14.82
C GLN A 282 -7.14 -0.81 -14.29
N MET A 283 -7.19 -0.41 -13.03
CA MET A 283 -8.42 -0.07 -12.31
C MET A 283 -8.29 1.27 -11.60
N MET A 284 -9.36 2.07 -11.69
CA MET A 284 -9.54 3.30 -10.94
C MET A 284 -10.76 3.16 -10.03
N MET A 285 -10.67 3.69 -8.82
CA MET A 285 -11.78 3.77 -7.88
C MET A 285 -11.66 5.01 -7.00
N ASN A 286 -12.64 5.93 -7.14
CA ASN A 286 -12.88 7.03 -6.21
C ASN A 286 -14.39 7.22 -6.05
N VAL A 287 -14.93 6.84 -4.90
CA VAL A 287 -16.38 6.86 -4.62
C VAL A 287 -16.68 7.47 -3.25
N GLN A 288 -15.87 8.43 -2.83
CA GLN A 288 -15.83 8.97 -1.48
C GLN A 288 -17.11 9.69 -1.01
N ASP A 289 -17.87 10.31 -1.91
CA ASP A 289 -18.99 11.17 -1.58
C ASP A 289 -20.14 11.11 -2.61
N ASP A 290 -20.36 9.95 -3.17
CA ASP A 290 -21.43 9.73 -4.12
C ASP A 290 -22.80 9.73 -3.40
N ALA A 291 -23.53 10.84 -3.54
CA ALA A 291 -24.85 11.01 -2.91
C ALA A 291 -25.89 10.01 -3.43
N GLU A 292 -25.73 9.47 -4.65
CA GLU A 292 -26.66 8.52 -5.25
C GLU A 292 -26.38 7.08 -4.86
N ASN A 293 -25.08 6.72 -4.80
CA ASN A 293 -24.66 5.36 -4.54
C ASN A 293 -24.31 5.11 -3.07
N GLY A 294 -24.07 6.16 -2.28
CA GLY A 294 -23.70 6.07 -0.87
C GLY A 294 -22.19 6.01 -0.66
N VAL A 295 -21.77 5.52 0.51
CA VAL A 295 -20.43 5.71 1.05
C VAL A 295 -19.80 4.37 1.47
N GLY A 296 -18.47 4.39 1.72
CA GLY A 296 -17.77 3.29 2.35
C GLY A 296 -17.52 2.09 1.45
N PHE A 297 -17.50 2.27 0.13
CA PHE A 297 -17.15 1.18 -0.79
C PHE A 297 -15.65 0.91 -0.80
N LEU A 298 -15.31 -0.37 -0.85
CA LEU A 298 -13.98 -0.89 -1.08
C LEU A 298 -14.02 -2.01 -2.13
N ARG A 299 -12.87 -2.39 -2.66
CA ARG A 299 -12.73 -3.56 -3.53
C ARG A 299 -11.89 -4.63 -2.88
N LEU A 300 -12.35 -5.87 -2.99
CA LEU A 300 -11.55 -7.05 -2.76
C LEU A 300 -11.07 -7.58 -4.11
N LEU A 301 -9.77 -7.72 -4.24
CA LEU A 301 -9.12 -8.32 -5.39
C LEU A 301 -8.62 -9.70 -4.96
N ARG A 302 -9.39 -10.75 -5.32
CA ARG A 302 -9.01 -12.13 -5.00
C ARG A 302 -8.23 -12.73 -6.15
N PHE A 303 -6.96 -12.91 -5.93
CA PHE A 303 -6.02 -13.54 -6.84
C PHE A 303 -6.09 -15.05 -6.68
N ASP A 304 -6.30 -15.78 -7.78
CA ASP A 304 -6.35 -17.22 -7.79
C ASP A 304 -5.30 -17.78 -8.77
N PRO A 305 -4.12 -18.20 -8.26
CA PRO A 305 -3.04 -18.69 -9.12
C PRO A 305 -3.40 -20.02 -9.82
N ALA A 306 -4.25 -20.84 -9.23
CA ALA A 306 -4.67 -22.10 -9.83
C ALA A 306 -5.56 -21.87 -11.07
N MET A 307 -6.42 -20.85 -11.01
CA MET A 307 -7.31 -20.47 -12.09
C MET A 307 -6.70 -19.42 -13.04
N ASP A 308 -5.63 -18.75 -12.61
CA ASP A 308 -5.03 -17.59 -13.28
C ASP A 308 -6.01 -16.42 -13.46
N THR A 309 -6.72 -16.08 -12.39
CA THR A 309 -7.77 -15.07 -12.41
C THR A 309 -7.64 -14.08 -11.26
N ILE A 310 -8.22 -12.88 -11.44
CA ILE A 310 -8.50 -11.94 -10.37
C ILE A 310 -10.02 -11.77 -10.30
N GLU A 311 -10.61 -12.14 -9.16
CA GLU A 311 -12.01 -11.82 -8.90
C GLU A 311 -12.09 -10.48 -8.18
N VAL A 312 -12.79 -9.51 -8.77
CA VAL A 312 -13.02 -8.18 -8.21
C VAL A 312 -14.40 -8.12 -7.59
N VAL A 313 -14.48 -7.88 -6.29
CA VAL A 313 -15.73 -7.69 -5.54
C VAL A 313 -15.80 -6.27 -5.02
N THR A 314 -16.87 -5.54 -5.36
CA THR A 314 -17.13 -4.19 -4.85
C THR A 314 -18.19 -4.27 -3.74
N TYR A 315 -17.86 -3.78 -2.55
CA TYR A 315 -18.73 -3.89 -1.38
C TYR A 315 -18.62 -2.67 -0.47
N SER A 316 -19.74 -2.27 0.13
CA SER A 316 -19.79 -1.28 1.20
C SER A 316 -20.24 -1.94 2.52
N PRO A 317 -19.34 -2.07 3.52
CA PRO A 317 -19.73 -2.55 4.84
C PRO A 317 -20.61 -1.54 5.62
N VAL A 318 -20.62 -0.29 5.20
CA VAL A 318 -21.46 0.75 5.81
C VAL A 318 -22.91 0.57 5.41
N LEU A 319 -23.16 0.18 4.17
CA LEU A 319 -24.48 -0.01 3.59
C LEU A 319 -24.93 -1.46 3.54
N ASP A 320 -24.06 -2.40 3.90
CA ASP A 320 -24.22 -3.85 3.71
C ASP A 320 -24.70 -4.16 2.27
N ARG A 321 -23.94 -3.63 1.29
CA ARG A 321 -24.35 -3.69 -0.12
C ARG A 321 -23.19 -4.03 -1.04
N TYR A 322 -23.42 -5.00 -1.91
CA TYR A 322 -22.56 -5.30 -3.05
C TYR A 322 -22.90 -4.43 -4.26
N GLY A 323 -21.91 -4.16 -5.06
CA GLY A 323 -22.04 -3.43 -6.30
C GLY A 323 -22.18 -1.92 -6.12
N TYR A 324 -21.58 -1.22 -7.03
CA TYR A 324 -21.65 0.22 -7.16
C TYR A 324 -22.31 0.57 -8.50
N LYS A 325 -23.32 1.43 -8.50
CA LYS A 325 -23.96 1.89 -9.72
C LYS A 325 -23.07 2.89 -10.42
N VAL A 326 -22.33 2.43 -11.42
CA VAL A 326 -21.42 3.28 -12.16
C VAL A 326 -22.20 4.20 -13.07
N PRO A 327 -21.91 5.52 -13.11
CA PRO A 327 -22.41 6.42 -14.15
C PRO A 327 -22.04 5.93 -15.54
N VAL A 328 -22.73 6.45 -16.56
CA VAL A 328 -22.48 6.07 -17.97
C VAL A 328 -20.98 6.20 -18.27
N GLY A 329 -20.36 5.11 -18.71
CA GLY A 329 -18.93 5.08 -19.08
C GLY A 329 -17.99 4.39 -18.11
N GLY A 330 -18.43 4.05 -16.90
CA GLY A 330 -17.58 3.37 -15.91
C GLY A 330 -17.35 1.88 -16.19
N ASP A 331 -16.59 1.23 -15.33
CA ASP A 331 -16.10 -0.15 -15.51
C ASP A 331 -17.16 -1.25 -15.48
N ARG A 332 -18.37 -0.94 -15.05
CA ARG A 332 -19.54 -1.85 -15.02
C ARG A 332 -19.25 -3.22 -14.37
N PHE A 333 -18.33 -3.29 -13.43
CA PHE A 333 -18.05 -4.55 -12.73
C PHE A 333 -19.23 -5.06 -11.91
N GLY A 334 -20.19 -4.17 -11.59
CA GLY A 334 -21.34 -4.52 -10.77
C GLY A 334 -20.92 -4.99 -9.38
N GLU A 335 -21.48 -6.09 -8.93
CA GLU A 335 -21.15 -6.68 -7.62
C GLU A 335 -19.83 -7.44 -7.65
N ARG A 336 -19.61 -8.18 -8.75
CA ARG A 336 -18.49 -9.10 -8.91
C ARG A 336 -18.09 -9.25 -10.38
N LYS A 337 -16.80 -9.30 -10.62
CA LYS A 337 -16.23 -9.50 -11.97
C LYS A 337 -15.00 -10.38 -11.89
N THR A 338 -14.92 -11.40 -12.72
CA THR A 338 -13.71 -12.18 -12.92
C THR A 338 -12.91 -11.61 -14.10
N LEU A 339 -11.64 -11.32 -13.85
CA LEU A 339 -10.64 -10.96 -14.83
C LEU A 339 -9.80 -12.20 -15.13
N ASN A 340 -9.76 -12.61 -16.40
CA ASN A 340 -8.94 -13.74 -16.88
C ASN A 340 -7.55 -13.23 -17.26
N ASP A 341 -6.64 -14.15 -17.52
CA ASP A 341 -5.27 -13.87 -17.94
C ASP A 341 -4.55 -12.95 -16.93
N ALA A 342 -4.70 -13.27 -15.65
CA ALA A 342 -4.05 -12.54 -14.55
C ALA A 342 -2.52 -12.67 -14.62
N GLY A 343 -2.00 -13.74 -15.23
CA GLY A 343 -0.58 -14.01 -15.37
C GLY A 343 0.12 -14.40 -14.08
N LEU A 344 -0.61 -14.91 -13.10
CA LEU A 344 -0.09 -15.33 -11.78
C LEU A 344 0.82 -16.54 -11.89
N ARG A 345 0.51 -17.45 -12.83
CA ARG A 345 1.26 -18.70 -13.04
C ARG A 345 2.70 -18.48 -13.47
N ASP A 346 3.01 -17.34 -14.08
CA ASP A 346 4.35 -16.98 -14.51
C ASP A 346 5.30 -16.70 -13.33
N PHE A 347 4.75 -16.45 -12.14
CA PHE A 347 5.44 -15.97 -10.95
C PHE A 347 5.31 -16.90 -9.73
N LEU A 348 4.99 -18.17 -9.96
CA LEU A 348 4.92 -19.15 -8.89
C LEU A 348 6.30 -19.38 -8.27
N THR A 349 6.36 -19.53 -6.94
CA THR A 349 7.58 -19.75 -6.16
C THR A 349 8.20 -21.13 -6.36
N GLN A 350 7.45 -22.06 -6.93
CA GLN A 350 7.93 -23.39 -7.21
C GLN A 350 8.81 -23.38 -8.45
N GLU A 351 10.00 -23.94 -8.36
CA GLU A 351 10.85 -24.19 -9.52
C GLU A 351 10.06 -25.00 -10.56
N LYS A 352 10.01 -24.52 -11.79
CA LYS A 352 9.53 -25.34 -12.91
C LYS A 352 10.38 -26.60 -12.96
N PRO A 353 9.79 -27.79 -13.01
CA PRO A 353 10.51 -29.06 -13.03
C PRO A 353 11.48 -29.18 -14.22
#